data_89bbb662e8fa06baf605f3fa49d72bd8
#
_entry.id   89bbb662e8fa06baf605f3fa49d72bd8
#
_cell.length_a   1.000
_cell.length_b   1.000
_cell.length_c   1.000
_cell.angle_alpha   90.00
_cell.angle_beta   90.00
_cell.angle_gamma   90.00
#
_symmetry.space_group_name_H-M   'P 1'
#
loop_
_entity.id
_entity.type
_entity.pdbx_description
1 polymer ?
#
loop_
_entity_poly.entity_id
_entity_poly.type
_entity_poly.pdbx_seq_one_letter_code
_entity_poly.pdbx_strand_id
1 'polypeptide(L)'
;MFDAAVAAAQPALCLPPHLPPPPKGRTIVIGAGKASAAMARALEDHWSGPLEGLVVTRYGYEVPCERIEIVQAAHPVPDAAGIEAAERIRQLVTGLTADDLVIALISGGGSSLLVAPGEGLTLADKQAVNTALLHSGASISEMNCVRRHLSSLKGGRLAAVCH
;
A
#
# COMPACT_ATOMS: atom_id res chain seq x y z
N MET A 1 -6.19 16.44 24.71
CA MET A 1 -6.55 15.02 24.51
C MET A 1 -6.39 14.59 23.04
N PHE A 2 -6.95 15.29 22.05
CA PHE A 2 -6.79 14.99 20.63
C PHE A 2 -5.32 14.98 20.19
N ASP A 3 -4.57 16.04 20.48
CA ASP A 3 -3.15 16.16 20.08
C ASP A 3 -2.26 15.07 20.71
N ALA A 4 -2.55 14.67 21.94
CA ALA A 4 -1.84 13.59 22.61
C ALA A 4 -2.10 12.22 21.93
N ALA A 5 -3.33 11.98 21.48
CA ALA A 5 -3.68 10.77 20.73
C ALA A 5 -2.99 10.74 19.37
N VAL A 6 -2.99 11.87 18.65
CA VAL A 6 -2.28 12.00 17.36
C VAL A 6 -0.78 11.81 17.53
N ALA A 7 -0.19 12.45 18.56
CA ALA A 7 1.24 12.31 18.85
C ALA A 7 1.63 10.85 19.17
N ALA A 8 0.83 10.15 19.97
CA ALA A 8 1.07 8.75 20.33
C ALA A 8 0.94 7.78 19.12
N ALA A 9 0.17 8.18 18.09
CA ALA A 9 -0.04 7.37 16.88
C ALA A 9 0.92 7.71 15.72
N GLN A 10 1.93 8.56 15.96
CA GLN A 10 2.89 8.90 14.91
C GLN A 10 3.72 7.68 14.49
N PRO A 11 3.92 7.43 13.18
CA PRO A 11 4.71 6.30 12.68
C PRO A 11 6.11 6.21 13.30
N ALA A 12 6.77 7.34 13.52
CA ALA A 12 8.09 7.41 14.15
C ALA A 12 8.14 6.83 15.57
N LEU A 13 7.01 6.79 16.27
CA LEU A 13 6.90 6.21 17.62
C LEU A 13 6.34 4.78 17.59
N CYS A 14 5.35 4.54 16.74
CA CYS A 14 4.60 3.27 16.74
C CYS A 14 5.31 2.16 15.97
N LEU A 15 6.03 2.50 14.89
CA LEU A 15 6.56 1.49 13.98
C LEU A 15 7.86 0.84 14.47
N PRO A 16 8.85 1.56 15.02
CA PRO A 16 10.16 0.98 15.36
C PRO A 16 10.11 -0.23 16.30
N PRO A 17 9.26 -0.29 17.35
CA PRO A 17 9.21 -1.45 18.25
C PRO A 17 8.71 -2.75 17.58
N HIS A 18 8.13 -2.65 16.39
CA HIS A 18 7.52 -3.77 15.66
C HIS A 18 8.29 -4.19 14.42
N LEU A 19 9.45 -3.58 14.18
CA LEU A 19 10.28 -3.94 13.04
C LEU A 19 10.86 -5.35 13.24
N PRO A 20 10.76 -6.22 12.23
CA PRO A 20 11.40 -7.54 12.29
C PRO A 20 12.92 -7.39 12.16
N PRO A 21 13.69 -8.43 12.53
CA PRO A 21 15.11 -8.44 12.24
C PRO A 21 15.37 -8.45 10.72
N PRO A 22 16.49 -7.87 10.25
CA PRO A 22 16.87 -7.94 8.84
C PRO A 22 16.97 -9.38 8.34
N PRO A 23 16.52 -9.65 7.11
CA PRO A 23 16.63 -10.98 6.49
C PRO A 23 18.06 -11.27 6.06
N LYS A 24 18.31 -12.48 5.59
CA LYS A 24 19.57 -12.84 4.92
C LYS A 24 19.64 -12.28 3.49
N GLY A 25 18.49 -12.18 2.83
CA GLY A 25 18.34 -11.68 1.47
C GLY A 25 17.96 -10.19 1.43
N ARG A 26 17.13 -9.84 0.48
CA ARG A 26 16.67 -8.46 0.23
C ARG A 26 15.56 -8.04 1.20
N THR A 27 15.50 -6.76 1.51
CA THR A 27 14.33 -6.16 2.16
C THR A 27 13.59 -5.30 1.15
N ILE A 28 12.38 -5.71 0.81
CA ILE A 28 11.50 -5.00 -0.11
C ILE A 28 10.38 -4.33 0.68
N VAL A 29 10.25 -3.02 0.52
CA VAL A 29 9.20 -2.23 1.20
C VAL A 29 8.13 -1.86 0.18
N ILE A 30 6.89 -2.24 0.47
CA ILE A 30 5.74 -1.84 -0.32
C ILE A 30 4.71 -1.16 0.57
N GLY A 31 3.82 -0.38 0.00
CA GLY A 31 2.79 0.21 0.83
C GLY A 31 1.81 1.09 0.09
N ALA A 32 0.68 1.34 0.74
CA ALA A 32 -0.30 2.30 0.23
C ALA A 32 -1.16 2.86 1.36
N GLY A 33 -1.37 4.17 1.33
CA GLY A 33 -2.24 4.86 2.28
C GLY A 33 -1.79 6.28 2.60
N LYS A 34 -2.65 7.02 3.29
CA LYS A 34 -2.42 8.43 3.63
C LYS A 34 -1.23 8.65 4.56
N ALA A 35 -0.91 7.67 5.42
CA ALA A 35 0.21 7.73 6.34
C ALA A 35 1.41 6.88 5.87
N SER A 36 1.30 6.16 4.74
CA SER A 36 2.30 5.18 4.33
C SER A 36 3.65 5.82 3.98
N ALA A 37 3.68 7.07 3.47
CA ALA A 37 4.93 7.79 3.27
C ALA A 37 5.65 8.13 4.60
N ALA A 38 4.89 8.57 5.61
CA ALA A 38 5.45 8.79 6.95
C ALA A 38 5.91 7.48 7.61
N MET A 39 5.21 6.37 7.35
CA MET A 39 5.64 5.04 7.79
C MET A 39 6.94 4.62 7.09
N ALA A 40 7.07 4.90 5.79
CA ALA A 40 8.28 4.62 5.02
C ALA A 40 9.48 5.40 5.57
N ARG A 41 9.31 6.68 5.85
CA ARG A 41 10.36 7.52 6.48
C ARG A 41 10.76 6.95 7.85
N ALA A 42 9.79 6.63 8.70
CA ALA A 42 10.06 6.05 10.01
C ALA A 42 10.78 4.70 9.92
N LEU A 43 10.44 3.87 8.92
CA LEU A 43 11.15 2.62 8.64
C LEU A 43 12.59 2.88 8.23
N GLU A 44 12.84 3.79 7.29
CA GLU A 44 14.20 4.13 6.84
C GLU A 44 15.10 4.62 7.96
N ASP A 45 14.57 5.45 8.86
CA ASP A 45 15.31 6.01 9.98
C ASP A 45 15.79 4.95 10.98
N HIS A 46 15.09 3.80 11.03
CA HIS A 46 15.35 2.75 12.03
C HIS A 46 15.82 1.42 11.42
N TRP A 47 15.90 1.31 10.09
CA TRP A 47 16.34 0.08 9.42
C TRP A 47 17.84 0.06 9.19
N SER A 48 18.52 -0.89 9.79
CA SER A 48 19.99 -0.98 9.76
C SER A 48 20.58 -1.65 8.53
N GLY A 49 19.77 -2.34 7.73
CA GLY A 49 20.21 -3.06 6.52
C GLY A 49 19.89 -2.33 5.22
N PRO A 50 20.36 -2.86 4.08
CA PRO A 50 19.88 -2.39 2.79
C PRO A 50 18.38 -2.64 2.64
N LEU A 51 17.69 -1.72 1.99
CA LEU A 51 16.29 -1.87 1.60
C LEU A 51 16.02 -1.08 0.32
N GLU A 52 15.01 -1.49 -0.39
CA GLU A 52 14.44 -0.79 -1.54
C GLU A 52 12.93 -0.94 -1.50
N GLY A 53 12.21 -0.09 -2.19
CA GLY A 53 10.76 -0.23 -2.24
C GLY A 53 10.03 0.92 -2.89
N LEU A 54 8.69 0.76 -2.93
CA LEU A 54 7.78 1.76 -3.44
C LEU A 54 6.52 1.83 -2.57
N VAL A 55 6.18 3.03 -2.17
CA VAL A 55 4.99 3.31 -1.35
C VAL A 55 4.11 4.35 -2.04
N VAL A 56 2.81 4.08 -2.09
CA VAL A 56 1.83 4.98 -2.70
C VAL A 56 1.11 5.79 -1.64
N THR A 57 1.13 7.11 -1.77
CA THR A 57 0.35 8.02 -0.93
C THR A 57 -0.55 8.92 -1.78
N ARG A 58 -1.44 9.68 -1.15
CA ARG A 58 -2.25 10.66 -1.89
C ARG A 58 -1.44 11.91 -2.19
N TYR A 59 -1.85 12.64 -3.23
CA TYR A 59 -1.25 13.95 -3.55
C TYR A 59 -1.19 14.88 -2.34
N GLY A 60 -0.02 15.51 -2.13
CA GLY A 60 0.26 16.43 -1.02
C GLY A 60 0.53 15.75 0.32
N TYR A 61 0.77 14.42 0.33
CA TYR A 61 1.07 13.63 1.54
C TYR A 61 2.41 12.90 1.43
N GLU A 62 3.25 13.33 0.50
CA GLU A 62 4.61 12.79 0.38
C GLU A 62 5.45 13.17 1.60
N VAL A 63 6.31 12.26 1.98
CA VAL A 63 7.40 12.47 2.93
C VAL A 63 8.66 11.98 2.24
N PRO A 64 9.70 12.81 2.09
CA PRO A 64 10.93 12.42 1.39
C PRO A 64 11.58 11.20 2.05
N CYS A 65 11.94 10.23 1.24
CA CYS A 65 12.71 9.05 1.59
C CYS A 65 13.93 8.95 0.67
N GLU A 66 14.98 8.28 1.12
CA GLU A 66 16.23 8.14 0.35
C GLU A 66 16.30 6.83 -0.42
N ARG A 67 15.71 5.76 0.13
CA ARG A 67 15.78 4.38 -0.36
C ARG A 67 14.43 3.83 -0.81
N ILE A 68 13.34 4.43 -0.34
CA ILE A 68 11.97 4.05 -0.69
C ILE A 68 11.38 5.13 -1.59
N GLU A 69 10.98 4.76 -2.78
CA GLU A 69 10.29 5.68 -3.68
C GLU A 69 8.89 6.00 -3.17
N ILE A 70 8.53 7.26 -3.13
CA ILE A 70 7.20 7.72 -2.76
C ILE A 70 6.46 8.18 -4.03
N VAL A 71 5.43 7.42 -4.40
CA VAL A 71 4.54 7.74 -5.52
C VAL A 71 3.26 8.36 -5.00
N GLN A 72 2.81 9.44 -5.64
CA GLN A 72 1.55 10.08 -5.33
C GLN A 72 0.48 9.67 -6.33
N ALA A 73 -0.74 9.41 -5.83
CA ALA A 73 -1.90 9.04 -6.64
C ALA A 73 -3.19 9.67 -6.12
N ALA A 74 -4.23 9.67 -6.93
CA ALA A 74 -5.51 10.26 -6.57
C ALA A 74 -6.27 9.40 -5.54
N HIS A 75 -6.93 10.09 -4.62
CA HIS A 75 -7.80 9.51 -3.59
C HIS A 75 -8.96 10.48 -3.32
N PRO A 76 -10.23 10.07 -3.22
CA PRO A 76 -10.73 8.68 -3.16
C PRO A 76 -10.96 8.01 -4.54
N VAL A 77 -10.98 8.77 -5.63
CA VAL A 77 -11.17 8.22 -6.98
C VAL A 77 -9.80 7.88 -7.56
N PRO A 78 -9.58 6.63 -7.96
CA PRO A 78 -8.28 6.20 -8.50
C PRO A 78 -7.96 6.85 -9.85
N ASP A 79 -6.65 7.04 -10.11
CA ASP A 79 -6.11 7.52 -11.37
C ASP A 79 -5.07 6.55 -11.98
N ALA A 80 -4.49 6.95 -13.12
CA ALA A 80 -3.47 6.16 -13.81
C ALA A 80 -2.19 5.96 -12.97
N ALA A 81 -1.80 6.95 -12.17
CA ALA A 81 -0.63 6.86 -11.31
C ALA A 81 -0.76 5.73 -10.27
N GLY A 82 -1.96 5.52 -9.72
CA GLY A 82 -2.24 4.41 -8.81
C GLY A 82 -2.15 3.03 -9.49
N ILE A 83 -2.52 2.93 -10.76
CA ILE A 83 -2.42 1.68 -11.54
C ILE A 83 -0.94 1.38 -11.83
N GLU A 84 -0.20 2.36 -12.32
CA GLU A 84 1.23 2.21 -12.63
C GLU A 84 2.02 1.81 -11.38
N ALA A 85 1.78 2.49 -10.26
CA ALA A 85 2.42 2.16 -8.99
C ALA A 85 2.07 0.74 -8.51
N ALA A 86 0.82 0.30 -8.71
CA ALA A 86 0.39 -1.05 -8.35
C ALA A 86 1.12 -2.13 -9.18
N GLU A 87 1.33 -1.90 -10.47
CA GLU A 87 2.08 -2.80 -11.34
C GLU A 87 3.56 -2.84 -10.95
N ARG A 88 4.17 -1.71 -10.66
CA ARG A 88 5.55 -1.62 -10.19
C ARG A 88 5.75 -2.32 -8.84
N ILE A 89 4.80 -2.18 -7.91
CA ILE A 89 4.81 -2.93 -6.65
C ILE A 89 4.76 -4.44 -6.92
N ARG A 90 3.92 -4.90 -7.84
CA ARG A 90 3.84 -6.31 -8.22
C ARG A 90 5.17 -6.83 -8.77
N GLN A 91 5.85 -6.03 -9.60
CA GLN A 91 7.17 -6.36 -10.15
C GLN A 91 8.23 -6.46 -9.07
N LEU A 92 8.25 -5.53 -8.11
CA LEU A 92 9.20 -5.51 -6.99
C LEU A 92 9.14 -6.79 -6.14
N VAL A 93 7.95 -7.38 -5.97
CA VAL A 93 7.76 -8.58 -5.15
C VAL A 93 7.76 -9.88 -5.96
N THR A 94 8.06 -9.81 -7.26
CA THR A 94 8.16 -11.00 -8.11
C THR A 94 9.56 -11.60 -8.04
N GLY A 95 9.65 -12.93 -7.96
CA GLY A 95 10.92 -13.66 -7.94
C GLY A 95 11.71 -13.50 -6.65
N LEU A 96 11.02 -13.31 -5.55
CA LEU A 96 11.60 -13.34 -4.21
C LEU A 96 11.92 -14.78 -3.77
N THR A 97 12.75 -14.91 -2.77
CA THR A 97 13.15 -16.18 -2.17
C THR A 97 12.74 -16.22 -0.69
N ALA A 98 12.85 -17.38 -0.07
CA ALA A 98 12.58 -17.54 1.37
C ALA A 98 13.55 -16.75 2.28
N ASP A 99 14.67 -16.26 1.76
CA ASP A 99 15.61 -15.42 2.48
C ASP A 99 15.27 -13.92 2.38
N ASP A 100 14.35 -13.53 1.50
CA ASP A 100 13.92 -12.15 1.31
C ASP A 100 12.77 -11.78 2.28
N LEU A 101 12.64 -10.50 2.60
CA LEU A 101 11.59 -9.96 3.46
C LEU A 101 10.78 -8.90 2.72
N VAL A 102 9.47 -9.04 2.75
CA VAL A 102 8.55 -7.98 2.28
C VAL A 102 7.90 -7.29 3.48
N ILE A 103 8.07 -5.99 3.60
CA ILE A 103 7.41 -5.16 4.61
C ILE A 103 6.31 -4.35 3.93
N ALA A 104 5.05 -4.59 4.35
CA ALA A 104 3.89 -3.91 3.80
C ALA A 104 3.40 -2.78 4.72
N LEU A 105 3.58 -1.53 4.32
CA LEU A 105 3.18 -0.33 5.06
C LEU A 105 1.80 0.14 4.63
N ILE A 106 0.76 -0.39 5.25
CA ILE A 106 -0.64 -0.14 4.86
C ILE A 106 -1.31 0.80 5.87
N SER A 107 -1.97 1.83 5.36
CA SER A 107 -2.74 2.77 6.16
C SER A 107 -4.08 3.16 5.50
N GLY A 108 -4.83 4.06 6.11
CA GLY A 108 -6.13 4.49 5.62
C GLY A 108 -6.09 5.03 4.18
N GLY A 109 -7.01 4.57 3.34
CA GLY A 109 -7.10 4.95 1.92
C GLY A 109 -6.30 4.05 0.97
N GLY A 110 -5.48 3.13 1.46
CA GLY A 110 -4.63 2.26 0.63
C GLY A 110 -5.40 1.47 -0.43
N SER A 111 -6.64 1.09 -0.14
CA SER A 111 -7.46 0.33 -1.10
C SER A 111 -7.83 1.09 -2.38
N SER A 112 -7.95 2.41 -2.32
CA SER A 112 -8.19 3.25 -3.49
C SER A 112 -6.91 3.77 -4.14
N LEU A 113 -5.82 3.87 -3.39
CA LEU A 113 -4.52 4.28 -3.89
C LEU A 113 -3.80 3.14 -4.65
N LEU A 114 -3.92 1.92 -4.15
CA LEU A 114 -3.35 0.72 -4.78
C LEU A 114 -4.40 0.02 -5.63
N VAL A 115 -4.45 0.36 -6.91
CA VAL A 115 -5.47 -0.10 -7.84
C VAL A 115 -4.85 -0.94 -8.95
N ALA A 116 -5.29 -2.19 -9.03
CA ALA A 116 -5.02 -3.04 -10.17
C ALA A 116 -6.33 -3.76 -10.55
N PRO A 117 -6.93 -3.44 -11.69
CA PRO A 117 -8.08 -4.15 -12.20
C PRO A 117 -7.77 -5.64 -12.38
N GLY A 118 -8.78 -6.50 -12.19
CA GLY A 118 -8.70 -7.91 -12.54
C GLY A 118 -8.58 -8.09 -14.06
N GLU A 119 -8.21 -9.28 -14.48
CA GLU A 119 -8.10 -9.61 -15.91
C GLU A 119 -9.41 -9.30 -16.66
N GLY A 120 -9.28 -8.65 -17.82
CA GLY A 120 -10.42 -8.23 -18.65
C GLY A 120 -11.18 -7.00 -18.13
N LEU A 121 -10.78 -6.41 -17.01
CA LEU A 121 -11.42 -5.21 -16.44
C LEU A 121 -10.58 -3.97 -16.67
N THR A 122 -11.26 -2.86 -16.91
CA THR A 122 -10.65 -1.52 -17.00
C THR A 122 -10.78 -0.76 -15.69
N LEU A 123 -10.08 0.37 -15.57
CA LEU A 123 -10.29 1.31 -14.47
C LEU A 123 -11.73 1.84 -14.46
N ALA A 124 -12.29 2.13 -15.63
CA ALA A 124 -13.67 2.61 -15.76
C ALA A 124 -14.69 1.60 -15.23
N ASP A 125 -14.51 0.31 -15.51
CA ASP A 125 -15.37 -0.74 -14.96
C ASP A 125 -15.31 -0.77 -13.43
N LYS A 126 -14.12 -0.66 -12.84
CA LYS A 126 -13.97 -0.59 -11.39
C LYS A 126 -14.60 0.64 -10.79
N GLN A 127 -14.49 1.79 -11.44
CA GLN A 127 -15.13 3.03 -11.00
C GLN A 127 -16.65 2.91 -11.05
N ALA A 128 -17.21 2.35 -12.14
CA ALA A 128 -18.64 2.11 -12.29
C ALA A 128 -19.19 1.18 -11.21
N VAL A 129 -18.53 0.04 -10.97
CA VAL A 129 -18.91 -0.88 -9.89
C VAL A 129 -18.80 -0.22 -8.52
N ASN A 130 -17.75 0.55 -8.25
CA ASN A 130 -17.60 1.25 -6.99
C ASN A 130 -18.73 2.26 -6.74
N THR A 131 -19.12 2.99 -7.78
CA THR A 131 -20.26 3.94 -7.72
C THR A 131 -21.57 3.18 -7.44
N ALA A 132 -21.82 2.07 -8.14
CA ALA A 132 -22.99 1.24 -7.92
C ALA A 132 -23.04 0.67 -6.49
N LEU A 133 -21.90 0.22 -5.95
CA LEU A 133 -21.80 -0.27 -4.57
C LEU A 133 -22.13 0.82 -3.54
N LEU A 134 -21.67 2.06 -3.76
CA LEU A 134 -21.96 3.18 -2.87
C LEU A 134 -23.47 3.52 -2.85
N HIS A 135 -24.19 3.31 -3.95
CA HIS A 135 -25.64 3.55 -4.04
C HIS A 135 -26.49 2.34 -3.65
N SER A 136 -25.89 1.16 -3.49
CA SER A 136 -26.62 -0.09 -3.22
C SER A 136 -27.15 -0.23 -1.79
N GLY A 137 -26.65 0.58 -0.85
CA GLY A 137 -26.90 0.40 0.58
C GLY A 137 -26.18 -0.80 1.21
N ALA A 138 -25.28 -1.46 0.47
CA ALA A 138 -24.47 -2.57 0.98
C ALA A 138 -23.56 -2.12 2.12
N SER A 139 -23.33 -3.01 3.08
CA SER A 139 -22.35 -2.78 4.14
C SER A 139 -20.93 -2.69 3.59
N ILE A 140 -20.03 -2.05 4.36
CA ILE A 140 -18.61 -1.94 3.95
C ILE A 140 -17.96 -3.31 3.74
N SER A 141 -18.37 -4.32 4.48
CA SER A 141 -17.86 -5.70 4.36
C SER A 141 -18.26 -6.33 3.02
N GLU A 142 -19.51 -6.16 2.61
CA GLU A 142 -20.02 -6.63 1.30
C GLU A 142 -19.34 -5.88 0.15
N MET A 143 -19.26 -4.54 0.24
CA MET A 143 -18.55 -3.72 -0.75
C MET A 143 -17.09 -4.16 -0.91
N ASN A 144 -16.39 -4.40 0.20
CA ASN A 144 -15.00 -4.85 0.16
C ASN A 144 -14.86 -6.28 -0.36
N CYS A 145 -15.86 -7.13 -0.15
CA CYS A 145 -15.89 -8.47 -0.75
C CYS A 145 -15.88 -8.35 -2.28
N VAL A 146 -16.80 -7.60 -2.87
CA VAL A 146 -16.85 -7.37 -4.32
C VAL A 146 -15.55 -6.73 -4.83
N ARG A 147 -15.09 -5.66 -4.19
CA ARG A 147 -13.86 -4.94 -4.59
C ARG A 147 -12.63 -5.83 -4.63
N ARG A 148 -12.51 -6.80 -3.72
CA ARG A 148 -11.39 -7.76 -3.71
C ARG A 148 -11.44 -8.69 -4.91
N HIS A 149 -12.62 -9.14 -5.32
CA HIS A 149 -12.78 -10.01 -6.49
C HIS A 149 -12.43 -9.31 -7.81
N LEU A 150 -12.66 -8.01 -7.90
CA LEU A 150 -12.35 -7.19 -9.07
C LEU A 150 -10.90 -6.68 -9.11
N SER A 151 -10.00 -7.24 -8.32
CA SER A 151 -8.62 -6.77 -8.22
C SER A 151 -7.62 -7.89 -8.45
N SER A 152 -6.55 -7.63 -9.20
CA SER A 152 -5.44 -8.55 -9.39
C SER A 152 -4.40 -8.52 -8.23
N LEU A 153 -4.53 -7.61 -7.26
CA LEU A 153 -3.62 -7.51 -6.12
C LEU A 153 -4.28 -7.86 -4.78
N LYS A 154 -5.58 -7.53 -4.62
CA LYS A 154 -6.28 -7.69 -3.35
C LYS A 154 -6.70 -9.15 -3.10
N GLY A 155 -7.17 -9.43 -1.88
CA GLY A 155 -7.64 -10.77 -1.53
C GLY A 155 -6.52 -11.81 -1.42
N GLY A 156 -5.33 -11.40 -1.02
CA GLY A 156 -4.16 -12.28 -0.87
C GLY A 156 -3.33 -12.45 -2.15
N ARG A 157 -3.79 -11.94 -3.31
CA ARG A 157 -3.09 -12.13 -4.59
C ARG A 157 -1.70 -11.51 -4.62
N LEU A 158 -1.50 -10.33 -4.01
CA LEU A 158 -0.17 -9.74 -3.92
C LEU A 158 0.77 -10.61 -3.06
N ALA A 159 0.28 -11.11 -1.93
CA ALA A 159 1.07 -12.01 -1.08
C ALA A 159 1.43 -13.33 -1.80
N ALA A 160 0.55 -13.84 -2.65
CA ALA A 160 0.82 -15.05 -3.44
C ALA A 160 1.90 -14.83 -4.52
N VAL A 161 2.17 -13.59 -4.93
CA VAL A 161 3.27 -13.27 -5.87
C VAL A 161 4.62 -13.24 -5.17
N CYS A 162 4.63 -13.06 -3.84
CA CYS A 162 5.86 -13.02 -3.03
C CYS A 162 6.48 -14.41 -2.78
N HIS A 163 5.89 -15.48 -3.31
CA HIS A 163 6.36 -16.87 -3.14
C HIS A 163 6.98 -17.42 -4.41
#